data_9489ccb00b51e57f32f3b021fd6a4379
#
_entry.id   9489ccb00b51e57f32f3b021fd6a4379
#
_cell.length_a   1.000
_cell.length_b   1.000
_cell.length_c   1.000
_cell.angle_alpha   90.00
_cell.angle_beta   90.00
_cell.angle_gamma   90.00
#
_symmetry.space_group_name_H-M   'P 1'
#
loop_
_entity.id
_entity.type
_entity.pdbx_description
1 polymer ?
#
loop_
_entity_poly.entity_id
_entity_poly.type
_entity_poly.pdbx_seq_one_letter_code
_entity_poly.pdbx_strand_id
1 'polypeptide(L)'
;MVSVDLPILASAVGPLRAAYASVLALMRVDRALIRELHARGHTLVLNLHRVSPQESPYWPPLRPELFDELVGFLKRNFDVVTLADLALVDPKRAAVVLSFDDGYRDFLDHAAPILAAHGVRANMNVIPECVESGAPIWNVRLYDGLATASATQFKELRVTGFSFPAGDASARGK
;
A
#
# COMPACT_ATOMS: atom_id res chain seq x y z
N MET A 1 11.19 -6.33 -19.60
CA MET A 1 10.68 -5.98 -18.28
C MET A 1 11.81 -5.24 -17.58
N VAL A 2 11.80 -3.90 -17.59
CA VAL A 2 12.87 -3.06 -17.05
C VAL A 2 12.51 -2.77 -15.60
N SER A 3 13.31 -3.33 -14.68
CA SER A 3 13.25 -2.99 -13.26
C SER A 3 13.86 -1.61 -13.08
N VAL A 4 13.07 -0.62 -12.72
CA VAL A 4 13.54 0.72 -12.36
C VAL A 4 13.72 0.75 -10.85
N ASP A 5 14.94 0.95 -10.39
CA ASP A 5 15.27 1.15 -8.97
C ASP A 5 14.60 2.43 -8.45
N LEU A 6 13.52 2.24 -7.69
CA LEU A 6 12.64 3.30 -7.19
C LEU A 6 13.10 4.13 -5.98
N PRO A 7 14.12 3.79 -5.15
CA PRO A 7 14.40 4.56 -3.94
C PRO A 7 15.07 5.92 -4.20
N ILE A 8 15.91 6.04 -5.24
CA ILE A 8 16.65 7.29 -5.50
C ILE A 8 15.77 8.35 -6.20
N LEU A 9 14.75 7.92 -6.92
CA LEU A 9 13.79 8.82 -7.55
C LEU A 9 12.70 9.34 -6.59
N ALA A 10 12.46 8.66 -5.48
CA ALA A 10 11.35 9.00 -4.59
C ALA A 10 11.53 10.34 -3.87
N SER A 11 12.75 10.70 -3.45
CA SER A 11 13.00 11.96 -2.73
C SER A 11 13.05 13.19 -3.66
N ALA A 12 13.54 13.02 -4.88
CA ALA A 12 13.62 14.11 -5.86
C ALA A 12 12.32 14.29 -6.68
N VAL A 13 11.50 13.24 -6.78
CA VAL A 13 10.27 13.24 -7.62
C VAL A 13 9.02 13.58 -6.80
N GLY A 14 9.09 13.58 -5.47
CA GLY A 14 7.95 13.89 -4.60
C GLY A 14 7.28 15.23 -4.92
N PRO A 15 8.02 16.36 -4.91
CA PRO A 15 7.44 17.67 -5.21
C PRO A 15 7.00 17.79 -6.67
N LEU A 16 7.72 17.17 -7.61
CA LEU A 16 7.34 17.18 -9.03
C LEU A 16 6.08 16.34 -9.29
N ARG A 17 5.93 15.20 -8.63
CA ARG A 17 4.69 14.40 -8.68
C ARG A 17 3.52 15.14 -8.07
N ALA A 18 3.72 15.82 -6.94
CA ALA A 18 2.68 16.63 -6.31
C ALA A 18 2.25 17.79 -7.21
N ALA A 19 3.20 18.50 -7.83
CA ALA A 19 2.92 19.58 -8.78
C ALA A 19 2.18 19.05 -10.02
N TYR A 20 2.62 17.92 -10.58
CA TYR A 20 1.95 17.26 -11.71
C TYR A 20 0.52 16.83 -11.36
N ALA A 21 0.32 16.19 -10.21
CA ALA A 21 -1.01 15.82 -9.73
C ALA A 21 -1.92 17.03 -9.54
N SER A 22 -1.38 18.13 -9.00
CA SER A 22 -2.12 19.39 -8.83
C SER A 22 -2.54 20.00 -10.18
N VAL A 23 -1.67 19.96 -11.18
CA VAL A 23 -2.01 20.43 -12.54
C VAL A 23 -3.10 19.56 -13.15
N LEU A 24 -3.01 18.24 -13.06
CA LEU A 24 -4.03 17.32 -13.55
C LEU A 24 -5.38 17.55 -12.87
N ALA A 25 -5.39 17.77 -11.55
CA ALA A 25 -6.60 18.09 -10.78
C ALA A 25 -7.20 19.43 -11.21
N LEU A 26 -6.37 20.47 -11.41
CA LEU A 26 -6.82 21.79 -11.89
C LEU A 26 -7.45 21.69 -13.29
N MET A 27 -6.90 20.86 -14.16
CA MET A 27 -7.42 20.58 -15.50
C MET A 27 -8.64 19.64 -15.48
N ARG A 28 -9.07 19.17 -14.32
CA ARG A 28 -10.17 18.21 -14.11
C ARG A 28 -9.99 16.89 -14.89
N VAL A 29 -8.73 16.48 -15.10
CA VAL A 29 -8.41 15.22 -15.77
C VAL A 29 -8.92 14.03 -14.97
N ASP A 30 -8.91 14.13 -13.64
CA ASP A 30 -9.52 13.19 -12.70
C ASP A 30 -10.98 12.90 -13.05
N ARG A 31 -11.78 13.94 -13.26
CA ARG A 31 -13.20 13.81 -13.62
C ARG A 31 -13.41 13.19 -15.00
N ALA A 32 -12.55 13.51 -15.95
CA ALA A 32 -12.62 12.92 -17.29
C ALA A 32 -12.28 11.41 -17.22
N LEU A 33 -11.24 11.06 -16.45
CA LEU A 33 -10.84 9.67 -16.24
C LEU A 33 -11.93 8.88 -15.52
N ILE A 34 -12.53 9.42 -14.46
CA ILE A 34 -13.63 8.76 -13.74
C ILE A 34 -14.80 8.49 -14.68
N ARG A 35 -15.17 9.46 -15.53
CA ARG A 35 -16.25 9.27 -16.53
C ARG A 35 -15.91 8.15 -17.51
N GLU A 36 -14.68 8.10 -17.97
CA GLU A 36 -14.22 7.06 -18.90
C GLU A 36 -14.27 5.67 -18.24
N LEU A 37 -13.84 5.57 -16.97
CA LEU A 37 -13.91 4.33 -16.21
C LEU A 37 -15.37 3.84 -16.08
N HIS A 38 -16.31 4.75 -15.79
CA HIS A 38 -17.73 4.42 -15.77
C HIS A 38 -18.26 4.01 -17.14
N ALA A 39 -17.93 4.76 -18.18
CA ALA A 39 -18.40 4.46 -19.54
C ALA A 39 -17.99 3.06 -20.03
N ARG A 40 -16.84 2.57 -19.53
CA ARG A 40 -16.33 1.23 -19.86
C ARG A 40 -16.69 0.15 -18.83
N GLY A 41 -17.34 0.50 -17.74
CA GLY A 41 -17.66 -0.46 -16.68
C GLY A 41 -16.42 -1.13 -16.04
N HIS A 42 -15.33 -0.37 -15.87
CA HIS A 42 -14.10 -0.94 -15.33
C HIS A 42 -14.22 -1.27 -13.85
N THR A 43 -13.59 -2.38 -13.46
CA THR A 43 -13.34 -2.71 -12.06
C THR A 43 -11.88 -2.42 -11.73
N LEU A 44 -11.69 -1.64 -10.68
CA LEU A 44 -10.37 -1.33 -10.12
C LEU A 44 -10.18 -2.13 -8.84
N VAL A 45 -9.02 -2.74 -8.68
CA VAL A 45 -8.62 -3.38 -7.41
C VAL A 45 -7.50 -2.55 -6.82
N LEU A 46 -7.75 -1.94 -5.66
CA LEU A 46 -6.72 -1.25 -4.88
C LEU A 46 -6.15 -2.21 -3.85
N ASN A 47 -4.91 -2.63 -4.09
CA ASN A 47 -4.21 -3.52 -3.19
C ASN A 47 -3.47 -2.71 -2.12
N LEU A 48 -3.80 -2.97 -0.87
CA LEU A 48 -3.28 -2.33 0.32
C LEU A 48 -2.71 -3.41 1.26
N HIS A 49 -1.84 -3.01 2.17
CA HIS A 49 -1.30 -3.93 3.16
C HIS A 49 -1.51 -3.37 4.57
N ARG A 50 -1.10 -2.12 4.78
CA ARG A 50 -1.04 -1.54 6.11
C ARG A 50 -1.68 -0.16 6.17
N VAL A 51 -2.42 0.09 7.26
CA VAL A 51 -2.91 1.42 7.65
C VAL A 51 -2.51 1.65 9.08
N SER A 52 -1.62 2.62 9.33
CA SER A 52 -1.11 2.86 10.69
C SER A 52 -0.61 4.30 10.83
N PRO A 53 -0.75 4.93 12.01
CA PRO A 53 -0.09 6.19 12.32
C PRO A 53 1.41 6.02 12.60
N GLN A 54 1.87 4.79 12.81
CA GLN A 54 3.27 4.48 13.11
C GLN A 54 4.08 4.44 11.84
N GLU A 55 5.17 5.20 11.81
CA GLU A 55 6.10 5.17 10.69
C GLU A 55 6.95 3.90 10.70
N SER A 56 7.28 3.42 9.51
CA SER A 56 8.23 2.34 9.31
C SER A 56 9.26 2.79 8.26
N PRO A 57 10.57 2.73 8.56
CA PRO A 57 11.59 3.20 7.64
C PRO A 57 11.71 2.34 6.38
N TYR A 58 11.27 1.08 6.46
CA TYR A 58 11.42 0.13 5.36
C TYR A 58 10.15 -0.04 4.55
N TRP A 59 9.00 0.12 5.19
CA TRP A 59 7.70 -0.01 4.54
C TRP A 59 6.67 0.89 5.21
N PRO A 60 6.62 2.18 4.81
CA PRO A 60 5.72 3.13 5.43
C PRO A 60 4.26 2.72 5.16
N PRO A 61 3.43 2.59 6.22
CA PRO A 61 2.01 2.34 6.07
C PRO A 61 1.29 3.56 5.50
N LEU A 62 0.09 3.34 4.97
CA LEU A 62 -0.82 4.44 4.67
C LEU A 62 -1.32 5.05 5.98
N ARG A 63 -1.27 6.37 6.10
CA ARG A 63 -1.76 7.05 7.31
C ARG A 63 -3.28 6.94 7.40
N PRO A 64 -3.85 6.75 8.62
CA PRO A 64 -5.29 6.60 8.80
C PRO A 64 -6.10 7.76 8.22
N GLU A 65 -5.63 9.00 8.39
CA GLU A 65 -6.32 10.19 7.88
C GLU A 65 -6.40 10.17 6.34
N LEU A 66 -5.29 9.79 5.69
CA LEU A 66 -5.25 9.69 4.23
C LEU A 66 -6.10 8.50 3.73
N PHE A 67 -6.16 7.42 4.50
CA PHE A 67 -7.03 6.29 4.18
C PHE A 67 -8.51 6.67 4.29
N ASP A 68 -8.89 7.44 5.32
CA ASP A 68 -10.26 7.96 5.50
C ASP A 68 -10.67 8.83 4.31
N GLU A 69 -9.82 9.78 3.90
CA GLU A 69 -10.04 10.62 2.72
C GLU A 69 -10.18 9.79 1.44
N LEU A 70 -9.32 8.77 1.26
CA LEU A 70 -9.36 7.86 0.12
C LEU A 70 -10.69 7.10 0.08
N VAL A 71 -11.11 6.48 1.18
CA VAL A 71 -12.38 5.75 1.24
C VAL A 71 -13.56 6.67 0.95
N GLY A 72 -13.56 7.87 1.52
CA GLY A 72 -14.57 8.89 1.24
C GLY A 72 -14.60 9.30 -0.24
N PHE A 73 -13.45 9.48 -0.87
CA PHE A 73 -13.34 9.76 -2.31
C PHE A 73 -13.88 8.61 -3.15
N LEU A 74 -13.48 7.38 -2.86
CA LEU A 74 -13.92 6.20 -3.61
C LEU A 74 -15.42 6.01 -3.52
N LYS A 75 -15.99 6.14 -2.33
CA LYS A 75 -17.44 6.01 -2.11
C LYS A 75 -18.26 7.07 -2.88
N ARG A 76 -17.74 8.30 -3.03
CA ARG A 76 -18.41 9.35 -3.79
C ARG A 76 -18.36 9.15 -5.29
N ASN A 77 -17.36 8.43 -5.80
CA ASN A 77 -17.10 8.36 -7.23
C ASN A 77 -17.29 6.97 -7.83
N PHE A 78 -17.38 5.91 -7.05
CA PHE A 78 -17.43 4.53 -7.54
C PHE A 78 -18.38 3.68 -6.71
N ASP A 79 -18.76 2.53 -7.23
CA ASP A 79 -19.40 1.48 -6.45
C ASP A 79 -18.31 0.68 -5.72
N VAL A 80 -18.15 0.94 -4.42
CA VAL A 80 -17.16 0.23 -3.60
C VAL A 80 -17.76 -1.08 -3.13
N VAL A 81 -17.22 -2.19 -3.62
CA VAL A 81 -17.76 -3.54 -3.43
C VAL A 81 -16.67 -4.53 -3.01
N THR A 82 -17.08 -5.71 -2.58
CA THR A 82 -16.16 -6.84 -2.37
C THR A 82 -16.04 -7.66 -3.67
N LEU A 83 -15.00 -8.52 -3.74
CA LEU A 83 -14.87 -9.46 -4.87
C LEU A 83 -16.10 -10.36 -5.05
N ALA A 84 -16.73 -10.74 -3.93
CA ALA A 84 -17.94 -11.57 -3.95
C ALA A 84 -19.16 -10.85 -4.56
N ASP A 85 -19.21 -9.54 -4.45
CA ASP A 85 -20.34 -8.72 -4.91
C ASP A 85 -20.16 -8.18 -6.33
N LEU A 86 -19.01 -8.43 -6.98
CA LEU A 86 -18.73 -7.89 -8.32
C LEU A 86 -19.78 -8.26 -9.37
N ALA A 87 -20.34 -9.46 -9.28
CA ALA A 87 -21.39 -9.92 -10.21
C ALA A 87 -22.71 -9.14 -10.07
N LEU A 88 -22.87 -8.37 -8.99
CA LEU A 88 -24.08 -7.59 -8.72
C LEU A 88 -23.95 -6.12 -9.16
N VAL A 89 -22.77 -5.70 -9.59
CA VAL A 89 -22.51 -4.32 -10.02
C VAL A 89 -23.12 -4.09 -11.40
N ASP A 90 -23.74 -2.91 -11.60
CA ASP A 90 -24.19 -2.47 -12.91
C ASP A 90 -22.99 -2.40 -13.87
N PRO A 91 -22.99 -3.13 -15.01
CA PRO A 91 -21.87 -3.12 -15.95
C PRO A 91 -21.60 -1.75 -16.59
N LYS A 92 -22.49 -0.78 -16.41
CA LYS A 92 -22.31 0.61 -16.84
C LYS A 92 -21.71 1.51 -15.78
N ARG A 93 -21.29 0.95 -14.64
CA ARG A 93 -20.66 1.70 -13.55
C ARG A 93 -19.30 1.10 -13.24
N ALA A 94 -18.34 1.98 -12.98
CA ALA A 94 -17.04 1.53 -12.49
C ALA A 94 -17.14 1.10 -11.03
N ALA A 95 -16.60 -0.06 -10.72
CA ALA A 95 -16.49 -0.58 -9.37
C ALA A 95 -15.06 -0.46 -8.83
N VAL A 96 -14.95 -0.37 -7.52
CA VAL A 96 -13.66 -0.44 -6.81
C VAL A 96 -13.73 -1.51 -5.74
N VAL A 97 -12.72 -2.36 -5.71
CA VAL A 97 -12.50 -3.34 -4.66
C VAL A 97 -11.29 -2.90 -3.83
N LEU A 98 -11.49 -2.76 -2.53
CA LEU A 98 -10.39 -2.61 -1.59
C LEU A 98 -9.95 -4.01 -1.15
N SER A 99 -8.69 -4.33 -1.37
CA SER A 99 -8.08 -5.60 -0.98
C SER A 99 -6.90 -5.34 -0.06
N PHE A 100 -6.89 -5.99 1.09
CA PHE A 100 -5.78 -5.95 2.04
C PHE A 100 -5.11 -7.31 2.06
N ASP A 101 -3.78 -7.32 2.02
CA ASP A 101 -2.97 -8.53 2.05
C ASP A 101 -2.28 -8.70 3.42
N ASP A 102 -1.83 -9.92 3.64
CA ASP A 102 -0.98 -10.38 4.75
C ASP A 102 -1.66 -10.48 6.12
N GLY A 103 -2.81 -9.88 6.35
CA GLY A 103 -3.52 -9.98 7.63
C GLY A 103 -2.86 -9.22 8.79
N TYR A 104 -2.25 -8.08 8.51
CA TYR A 104 -1.65 -7.25 9.56
C TYR A 104 -2.68 -6.80 10.62
N ARG A 105 -2.25 -6.79 11.88
CA ARG A 105 -3.08 -6.36 13.01
C ARG A 105 -3.58 -4.92 12.86
N ASP A 106 -2.80 -4.04 12.25
CA ASP A 106 -3.15 -2.63 12.05
C ASP A 106 -4.39 -2.44 11.15
N PHE A 107 -4.76 -3.45 10.35
CA PHE A 107 -6.05 -3.44 9.67
C PHE A 107 -7.22 -3.37 10.68
N LEU A 108 -7.20 -4.21 11.71
CA LEU A 108 -8.26 -4.22 12.73
C LEU A 108 -8.24 -2.94 13.57
N ASP A 109 -7.04 -2.45 13.89
CA ASP A 109 -6.87 -1.33 14.80
C ASP A 109 -7.19 0.02 14.13
N HIS A 110 -6.96 0.16 12.81
CA HIS A 110 -7.07 1.44 12.11
C HIS A 110 -7.96 1.39 10.86
N ALA A 111 -7.79 0.42 9.95
CA ALA A 111 -8.55 0.39 8.71
C ALA A 111 -10.02 -0.01 8.89
N ALA A 112 -10.28 -1.04 9.67
CA ALA A 112 -11.63 -1.56 9.87
C ALA A 112 -12.59 -0.55 10.50
N PRO A 113 -12.22 0.24 11.52
CA PRO A 113 -13.08 1.31 12.04
C PRO A 113 -13.43 2.37 10.99
N ILE A 114 -12.47 2.77 10.14
CA ILE A 114 -12.68 3.73 9.07
C ILE A 114 -13.66 3.15 8.04
N LEU A 115 -13.42 1.93 7.58
CA LEU A 115 -14.32 1.24 6.65
C LEU A 115 -15.74 1.15 7.20
N ALA A 116 -15.89 0.80 8.49
CA ALA A 116 -17.18 0.73 9.15
C ALA A 116 -17.89 2.09 9.21
N ALA A 117 -17.17 3.18 9.51
CA ALA A 117 -17.71 4.53 9.53
C ALA A 117 -18.25 4.96 8.16
N HIS A 118 -17.62 4.52 7.09
CA HIS A 118 -18.09 4.77 5.72
C HIS A 118 -19.14 3.75 5.23
N GLY A 119 -19.41 2.69 6.00
CA GLY A 119 -20.29 1.59 5.55
C GLY A 119 -19.72 0.84 4.35
N VAL A 120 -18.41 0.72 4.27
CA VAL A 120 -17.66 0.06 3.20
C VAL A 120 -17.07 -1.25 3.71
N ARG A 121 -17.06 -2.27 2.85
CA ARG A 121 -16.39 -3.55 3.10
C ARG A 121 -15.13 -3.68 2.24
N ALA A 122 -14.15 -4.42 2.72
CA ALA A 122 -12.94 -4.75 2.01
C ALA A 122 -12.72 -6.26 2.00
N ASN A 123 -11.90 -6.74 1.08
CA ASN A 123 -11.38 -8.11 1.12
C ASN A 123 -10.12 -8.12 1.98
N MET A 124 -9.91 -9.21 2.69
CA MET A 124 -8.71 -9.47 3.47
C MET A 124 -8.14 -10.82 3.05
N ASN A 125 -6.92 -10.80 2.57
CA ASN A 125 -6.15 -11.99 2.23
C ASN A 125 -5.15 -12.26 3.35
N VAL A 126 -5.32 -13.36 4.05
CA VAL A 126 -4.46 -13.73 5.18
C VAL A 126 -3.48 -14.82 4.77
N ILE A 127 -2.32 -14.86 5.43
CA ILE A 127 -1.35 -15.93 5.30
C ILE A 127 -1.64 -16.94 6.40
N PRO A 128 -2.17 -18.15 6.09
CA PRO A 128 -2.58 -19.11 7.11
C PRO A 128 -1.49 -19.46 8.10
N GLU A 129 -0.27 -19.68 7.62
CA GLU A 129 0.90 -19.99 8.48
C GLU A 129 1.17 -18.90 9.52
N CYS A 130 1.02 -17.62 9.14
CA CYS A 130 1.20 -16.52 10.08
C CYS A 130 0.07 -16.45 11.11
N VAL A 131 -1.16 -16.79 10.71
CA VAL A 131 -2.32 -16.83 11.60
C VAL A 131 -2.16 -17.96 12.62
N GLU A 132 -1.75 -19.14 12.18
CA GLU A 132 -1.60 -20.33 13.03
C GLU A 132 -0.41 -20.21 13.98
N SER A 133 0.73 -19.73 13.49
CA SER A 133 1.97 -19.64 14.28
C SER A 133 2.07 -18.37 15.11
N GLY A 134 1.33 -17.31 14.77
CA GLY A 134 1.51 -15.98 15.32
C GLY A 134 2.84 -15.30 14.91
N ALA A 135 3.62 -15.95 14.03
CA ALA A 135 4.90 -15.41 13.58
C ALA A 135 4.69 -14.36 12.47
N PRO A 136 5.47 -13.26 12.47
CA PRO A 136 5.44 -12.31 11.37
C PRO A 136 5.90 -12.95 10.06
N ILE A 137 5.42 -12.43 8.94
CA ILE A 137 5.88 -12.86 7.61
C ILE A 137 7.39 -12.59 7.44
N TRP A 138 7.99 -13.29 6.52
CA TRP A 138 9.45 -13.33 6.35
C TRP A 138 10.09 -11.94 6.12
N ASN A 139 9.45 -11.06 5.35
CA ASN A 139 9.96 -9.73 5.07
C ASN A 139 9.96 -8.83 6.33
N VAL A 140 8.93 -8.91 7.17
CA VAL A 140 8.90 -8.20 8.47
C VAL A 140 10.01 -8.71 9.36
N ARG A 141 10.19 -10.04 9.47
CA ARG A 141 11.29 -10.63 10.23
C ARG A 141 12.66 -10.17 9.71
N LEU A 142 12.80 -10.07 8.38
CA LEU A 142 14.03 -9.56 7.77
C LEU A 142 14.28 -8.09 8.15
N TYR A 143 13.27 -7.25 8.02
CA TYR A 143 13.36 -5.82 8.36
C TYR A 143 13.69 -5.60 9.83
N ASP A 144 13.01 -6.31 10.72
CA ASP A 144 13.29 -6.25 12.17
C ASP A 144 14.71 -6.73 12.48
N GLY A 145 15.14 -7.82 11.85
CA GLY A 145 16.50 -8.33 11.97
C GLY A 145 17.55 -7.31 11.51
N LEU A 146 17.32 -6.67 10.35
CA LEU A 146 18.24 -5.64 9.84
C LEU A 146 18.22 -4.38 10.70
N ALA A 147 17.08 -3.98 11.25
CA ALA A 147 16.95 -2.81 12.11
C ALA A 147 17.66 -2.98 13.45
N THR A 148 17.68 -4.21 13.97
CA THR A 148 18.28 -4.55 15.28
C THR A 148 19.71 -5.08 15.19
N ALA A 149 20.19 -5.45 13.99
CA ALA A 149 21.52 -6.01 13.80
C ALA A 149 22.62 -5.02 14.19
N SER A 150 23.61 -5.52 14.95
CA SER A 150 24.82 -4.77 15.24
C SER A 150 25.72 -4.62 14.00
N ALA A 151 26.63 -3.65 14.03
CA ALA A 151 27.59 -3.46 12.94
C ALA A 151 28.44 -4.73 12.66
N THR A 152 28.73 -5.51 13.69
CA THR A 152 29.48 -6.77 13.57
C THR A 152 28.63 -7.83 12.85
N GLN A 153 27.39 -8.04 13.28
CA GLN A 153 26.46 -8.97 12.65
C GLN A 153 26.22 -8.61 11.18
N PHE A 154 26.13 -7.31 10.88
CA PHE A 154 25.95 -6.85 9.50
C PHE A 154 27.17 -7.18 8.61
N LYS A 155 28.40 -7.09 9.15
CA LYS A 155 29.62 -7.47 8.43
C LYS A 155 29.74 -8.99 8.19
N GLU A 156 29.13 -9.78 9.06
CA GLU A 156 29.11 -11.24 8.97
C GLU A 156 27.99 -11.77 8.06
N LEU A 157 27.05 -10.92 7.67
CA LEU A 157 25.95 -11.30 6.79
C LEU A 157 26.50 -11.80 5.45
N ARG A 158 26.10 -13.01 5.07
CA ARG A 158 26.43 -13.62 3.79
C ARG A 158 25.16 -13.91 3.03
N VAL A 159 25.06 -13.36 1.82
CA VAL A 159 23.98 -13.66 0.89
C VAL A 159 24.63 -14.21 -0.39
N THR A 160 24.26 -15.42 -0.77
CA THR A 160 24.82 -16.07 -1.96
C THR A 160 24.59 -15.19 -3.20
N GLY A 161 25.66 -14.87 -3.92
CA GLY A 161 25.61 -14.01 -5.09
C GLY A 161 25.64 -12.50 -4.81
N PHE A 162 25.72 -12.10 -3.53
CA PHE A 162 25.85 -10.68 -3.14
C PHE A 162 27.10 -10.46 -2.26
N SER A 163 27.86 -9.40 -2.57
CA SER A 163 28.89 -8.87 -1.69
C SER A 163 28.45 -7.49 -1.22
N PHE A 164 28.38 -7.30 0.09
CA PHE A 164 28.14 -5.99 0.65
C PHE A 164 29.48 -5.22 0.72
N PRO A 165 29.53 -3.96 0.22
CA PRO A 165 30.74 -3.17 0.34
C PRO A 165 31.09 -2.99 1.83
N ALA A 166 32.33 -3.34 2.16
CA ALA A 166 32.85 -3.16 3.53
C ALA A 166 32.90 -1.66 3.82
N GLY A 167 32.03 -1.16 4.69
CA GLY A 167 32.31 0.09 5.36
C GLY A 167 31.29 1.21 5.37
N ASP A 168 30.07 1.06 4.88
CA ASP A 168 29.13 2.17 5.01
C ASP A 168 28.00 1.87 6.01
N ALA A 169 28.28 2.18 7.27
CA ALA A 169 27.27 2.18 8.34
C ALA A 169 26.25 3.35 8.17
N SER A 170 26.46 4.24 7.19
CA SER A 170 25.59 5.39 6.91
C SER A 170 24.39 5.03 6.02
N ALA A 171 24.40 3.85 5.42
CA ALA A 171 23.27 3.35 4.61
C ALA A 171 22.06 2.87 5.46
N ARG A 172 22.15 2.97 6.79
CA ARG A 172 21.03 2.68 7.69
C ARG A 172 20.13 3.91 7.74
N GLY A 173 19.13 3.98 6.93
CA GLY A 173 18.06 4.98 7.07
C GLY A 173 18.11 6.15 6.08
N LYS A 174 18.29 5.86 4.80
CA LYS A 174 17.86 6.76 3.75
C LYS A 174 16.85 6.08 2.84
#